data_f0981b9c07594e7981bd86f1edf63291
#
_entry.id   f0981b9c07594e7981bd86f1edf63291
#
_cell.length_a   1.000
_cell.length_b   1.000
_cell.length_c   1.000
_cell.angle_alpha   90.00
_cell.angle_beta   90.00
_cell.angle_gamma   90.00
#
_symmetry.space_group_name_H-M   'P 1'
#
loop_
_entity.id
_entity.type
_entity.pdbx_description
1 polymer ?
#
loop_
_entity_poly.entity_id
_entity_poly.type
_entity_poly.pdbx_seq_one_letter_code
_entity_poly.pdbx_strand_id
1 'polypeptide(L)'
;MIQQLLDMGIKDFRILDALSQVPRHIFLDQALWSRAYENRALTIGYKQTISQPYIVARMTEHLLSHTSKRGKVLNQVLEIGSGCGYQSAVLSHFANDVCAVERIKPLVSKSRENLRELKIRNVIVKHADGFNGWEEDLKFDGIICAAAPRQYPEELLDLLEVGGK
;
A
#
# COMPACT_ATOMS: atom_id res chain seq x y z
N MET A 1 13.05 -3.38 12.67
CA MET A 1 11.65 -3.17 12.21
C MET A 1 10.76 -4.37 12.57
N ILE A 2 10.98 -5.55 12.03
CA ILE A 2 10.07 -6.71 12.24
C ILE A 2 9.85 -7.04 13.72
N GLN A 3 10.91 -7.16 14.54
CA GLN A 3 10.75 -7.41 15.98
C GLN A 3 9.88 -6.33 16.65
N GLN A 4 10.09 -5.07 16.32
CA GLN A 4 9.29 -3.97 16.86
C GLN A 4 7.80 -4.08 16.49
N LEU A 5 7.48 -4.54 15.28
CA LEU A 5 6.09 -4.77 14.87
C LEU A 5 5.43 -5.91 15.64
N LEU A 6 6.19 -7.00 15.90
CA LEU A 6 5.75 -8.10 16.77
C LEU A 6 5.43 -7.58 18.19
N ASP A 7 6.35 -6.81 18.77
CA ASP A 7 6.19 -6.22 20.13
C ASP A 7 4.99 -5.28 20.19
N MET A 8 4.62 -4.64 19.08
CA MET A 8 3.44 -3.79 18.94
C MET A 8 2.15 -4.54 18.62
N GLY A 9 2.20 -5.88 18.55
CA GLY A 9 1.02 -6.73 18.43
C GLY A 9 0.61 -7.08 16.99
N ILE A 10 1.46 -6.87 15.99
CA ILE A 10 1.25 -7.46 14.66
C ILE A 10 1.53 -8.96 14.77
N LYS A 11 0.49 -9.77 14.58
CA LYS A 11 0.57 -11.23 14.78
C LYS A 11 0.57 -12.03 13.48
N ASP A 12 0.17 -11.41 12.38
CA ASP A 12 0.12 -12.10 11.08
C ASP A 12 1.52 -12.21 10.48
N PHE A 13 2.10 -13.39 10.57
CA PHE A 13 3.44 -13.67 10.05
C PHE A 13 3.54 -13.49 8.53
N ARG A 14 2.44 -13.62 7.78
CA ARG A 14 2.43 -13.38 6.32
C ARG A 14 2.80 -11.92 6.02
N ILE A 15 2.29 -10.99 6.83
CA ILE A 15 2.53 -9.56 6.69
C ILE A 15 3.97 -9.22 7.09
N LEU A 16 4.44 -9.79 8.20
CA LEU A 16 5.82 -9.60 8.65
C LEU A 16 6.82 -10.12 7.61
N ASP A 17 6.51 -11.24 6.97
CA ASP A 17 7.31 -11.81 5.89
C ASP A 17 7.32 -10.88 4.66
N ALA A 18 6.16 -10.42 4.19
CA ALA A 18 6.08 -9.47 3.09
C ALA A 18 6.85 -8.17 3.37
N LEU A 19 6.71 -7.61 4.58
CA LEU A 19 7.45 -6.41 4.99
C LEU A 19 8.96 -6.64 5.06
N SER A 20 9.41 -7.86 5.37
CA SER A 20 10.83 -8.21 5.37
C SER A 20 11.41 -8.35 3.96
N GLN A 21 10.59 -8.75 2.99
CA GLN A 21 10.98 -8.93 1.59
C GLN A 21 10.94 -7.62 0.78
N VAL A 22 10.14 -6.62 1.21
CA VAL A 22 10.06 -5.32 0.54
C VAL A 22 11.07 -4.35 1.14
N PRO A 23 12.19 -4.03 0.45
CA PRO A 23 13.25 -3.20 0.98
C PRO A 23 12.82 -1.73 1.05
N ARG A 24 12.33 -1.32 2.21
CA ARG A 24 11.70 0.00 2.43
C ARG A 24 12.61 1.18 2.06
N HIS A 25 13.92 1.04 2.19
CA HIS A 25 14.88 2.11 1.87
C HIS A 25 14.85 2.51 0.39
N ILE A 26 14.49 1.61 -0.54
CA ILE A 26 14.38 1.93 -1.98
C ILE A 26 13.29 2.99 -2.25
N PHE A 27 12.29 3.08 -1.39
CA PHE A 27 11.19 4.04 -1.52
C PHE A 27 11.50 5.42 -0.94
N LEU A 28 12.72 5.64 -0.46
CA LEU A 28 13.19 6.87 0.20
C LEU A 28 14.41 7.45 -0.51
N ASP A 29 14.63 8.73 -0.29
CA ASP A 29 15.90 9.35 -0.68
C ASP A 29 17.06 8.75 0.12
N GLN A 30 18.23 8.64 -0.51
CA GLN A 30 19.42 8.03 0.07
C GLN A 30 19.81 8.64 1.43
N ALA A 31 19.59 9.95 1.61
CA ALA A 31 19.83 10.63 2.87
C ALA A 31 19.01 10.09 4.06
N LEU A 32 17.92 9.36 3.78
CA LEU A 32 17.03 8.79 4.80
C LEU A 32 17.20 7.27 4.97
N TRP A 33 18.10 6.62 4.23
CA TRP A 33 18.26 5.16 4.27
C TRP A 33 18.61 4.61 5.65
N SER A 34 19.46 5.31 6.41
CA SER A 34 19.81 4.91 7.78
C SER A 34 18.61 4.84 8.71
N ARG A 35 17.52 5.57 8.39
CA ARG A 35 16.30 5.68 9.17
C ARG A 35 15.12 4.92 8.56
N ALA A 36 15.31 4.30 7.40
CA ALA A 36 14.24 3.68 6.62
C ALA A 36 13.42 2.65 7.39
N TYR A 37 14.04 1.97 8.35
CA TYR A 37 13.43 0.89 9.13
C TYR A 37 13.00 1.30 10.54
N GLU A 38 13.07 2.60 10.87
CA GLU A 38 12.45 3.15 12.06
C GLU A 38 10.91 3.07 11.93
N ASN A 39 10.20 2.79 13.02
CA ASN A 39 8.73 2.75 12.98
C ASN A 39 8.13 4.17 13.06
N ARG A 40 8.36 4.94 12.01
CA ARG A 40 7.87 6.30 11.84
C ARG A 40 7.62 6.64 10.38
N ALA A 41 6.77 7.66 10.15
CA ALA A 41 6.62 8.27 8.84
C ALA A 41 7.87 9.07 8.48
N LEU A 42 8.29 9.02 7.22
CA LEU A 42 9.42 9.78 6.66
C LEU A 42 8.96 10.52 5.40
N THR A 43 9.57 11.67 5.13
CA THR A 43 9.23 12.47 3.95
C THR A 43 9.63 11.75 2.66
N ILE A 44 8.78 11.88 1.64
CA ILE A 44 9.03 11.43 0.25
C ILE A 44 8.98 12.60 -0.74
N GLY A 45 9.05 13.84 -0.23
CA GLY A 45 8.87 15.06 -1.02
C GLY A 45 7.39 15.47 -1.15
N TYR A 46 7.16 16.59 -1.80
CA TYR A 46 5.81 17.13 -2.10
C TYR A 46 4.89 17.25 -0.88
N LYS A 47 5.44 17.48 0.31
CA LYS A 47 4.72 17.49 1.60
C LYS A 47 3.98 16.15 1.89
N GLN A 48 4.46 15.03 1.30
CA GLN A 48 3.96 13.69 1.54
C GLN A 48 4.97 12.84 2.31
N THR A 49 4.47 11.77 2.88
CA THR A 49 5.30 10.83 3.66
C THR A 49 5.02 9.39 3.27
N ILE A 50 6.03 8.53 3.37
CA ILE A 50 5.81 7.10 3.47
C ILE A 50 5.24 6.79 4.86
N SER A 51 4.15 6.05 4.91
CA SER A 51 3.50 5.67 6.18
C SER A 51 4.47 4.88 7.07
N GLN A 52 4.34 5.02 8.39
CA GLN A 52 5.15 4.22 9.32
C GLN A 52 4.89 2.72 9.11
N PRO A 53 5.90 1.85 9.30
CA PRO A 53 5.76 0.41 9.09
C PRO A 53 4.59 -0.23 9.83
N TYR A 54 4.31 0.20 11.06
CA TYR A 54 3.18 -0.28 11.84
C TYR A 54 1.83 -0.01 11.17
N ILE A 55 1.64 1.19 10.61
CA ILE A 55 0.40 1.55 9.92
C ILE A 55 0.21 0.68 8.66
N VAL A 56 1.27 0.52 7.86
CA VAL A 56 1.24 -0.36 6.70
C VAL A 56 0.86 -1.79 7.10
N ALA A 57 1.48 -2.32 8.16
CA ALA A 57 1.18 -3.64 8.69
C ALA A 57 -0.28 -3.77 9.14
N ARG A 58 -0.79 -2.79 9.92
CA ARG A 58 -2.16 -2.81 10.46
C ARG A 58 -3.22 -2.70 9.38
N MET A 59 -3.04 -1.82 8.41
CA MET A 59 -3.98 -1.69 7.28
C MET A 59 -4.03 -3.01 6.49
N THR A 60 -2.88 -3.61 6.21
CA THR A 60 -2.80 -4.90 5.52
C THR A 60 -3.41 -6.03 6.36
N GLU A 61 -3.19 -6.05 7.69
CA GLU A 61 -3.76 -7.04 8.60
C GLU A 61 -5.30 -6.98 8.62
N HIS A 62 -5.86 -5.76 8.65
CA HIS A 62 -7.31 -5.57 8.56
C HIS A 62 -7.88 -6.06 7.22
N LEU A 63 -7.20 -5.76 6.13
CA LEU A 63 -7.59 -6.23 4.80
C LEU A 63 -7.63 -7.77 4.73
N LEU A 64 -6.64 -8.45 5.35
CA LEU A 64 -6.50 -9.91 5.32
C LEU A 64 -7.23 -10.64 6.46
N SER A 65 -7.95 -9.95 7.34
CA SER A 65 -8.47 -10.52 8.60
C SER A 65 -9.47 -11.67 8.43
N HIS A 66 -10.04 -11.86 7.23
CA HIS A 66 -11.00 -12.92 6.92
C HIS A 66 -10.37 -14.17 6.32
N THR A 67 -9.05 -14.19 6.08
CA THR A 67 -8.36 -15.34 5.49
C THR A 67 -7.07 -15.66 6.22
N SER A 68 -6.83 -16.95 6.44
CA SER A 68 -5.56 -17.49 6.96
C SER A 68 -4.67 -18.09 5.87
N LYS A 69 -5.10 -18.10 4.62
CA LYS A 69 -4.34 -18.64 3.48
C LYS A 69 -3.08 -17.82 3.24
N ARG A 70 -2.02 -18.44 2.71
CA ARG A 70 -0.78 -17.79 2.29
C ARG A 70 -0.83 -17.41 0.81
N GLY A 71 0.03 -16.47 0.42
CA GLY A 71 0.18 -16.02 -0.96
C GLY A 71 -0.92 -15.06 -1.40
N LYS A 72 -1.20 -15.04 -2.69
CA LYS A 72 -2.21 -14.17 -3.30
C LYS A 72 -3.61 -14.69 -2.99
N VAL A 73 -4.24 -14.09 -2.01
CA VAL A 73 -5.57 -14.49 -1.48
C VAL A 73 -6.68 -13.52 -1.88
N LEU A 74 -6.30 -12.37 -2.46
CA LEU A 74 -7.18 -11.37 -3.03
C LEU A 74 -7.01 -11.35 -4.54
N ASN A 75 -8.09 -11.12 -5.27
CA ASN A 75 -8.02 -10.96 -6.72
C ASN A 75 -7.55 -9.56 -7.07
N GLN A 76 -8.31 -8.55 -6.66
CA GLN A 76 -8.01 -7.14 -6.93
C GLN A 76 -8.09 -6.27 -5.67
N VAL A 77 -7.11 -5.39 -5.50
CA VAL A 77 -7.07 -4.40 -4.42
C VAL A 77 -6.86 -3.01 -4.99
N LEU A 78 -7.60 -2.04 -4.46
CA LEU A 78 -7.41 -0.63 -4.79
C LEU A 78 -6.67 0.08 -3.64
N GLU A 79 -5.64 0.85 -3.98
CA GLU A 79 -4.95 1.74 -3.06
C GLU A 79 -5.16 3.20 -3.47
N ILE A 80 -5.67 4.01 -2.55
CA ILE A 80 -5.83 5.44 -2.72
C ILE A 80 -4.66 6.17 -2.05
N GLY A 81 -3.85 6.86 -2.87
CA GLY A 81 -2.67 7.58 -2.41
C GLY A 81 -1.43 6.69 -2.33
N SER A 82 -0.98 6.17 -3.47
CA SER A 82 0.19 5.26 -3.51
C SER A 82 1.51 5.91 -3.06
N GLY A 83 1.60 7.23 -3.11
CA GLY A 83 2.81 7.96 -2.74
C GLY A 83 4.04 7.45 -3.49
N CYS A 84 5.00 6.91 -2.76
CA CYS A 84 6.20 6.29 -3.34
C CYS A 84 6.02 4.82 -3.79
N GLY A 85 4.85 4.20 -3.54
CA GLY A 85 4.54 2.83 -3.93
C GLY A 85 4.88 1.75 -2.89
N TYR A 86 5.23 2.10 -1.66
CA TYR A 86 5.64 1.12 -0.64
C TYR A 86 4.47 0.22 -0.20
N GLN A 87 3.31 0.81 0.13
CA GLN A 87 2.12 0.04 0.48
C GLN A 87 1.68 -0.84 -0.70
N SER A 88 1.70 -0.30 -1.93
CA SER A 88 1.42 -1.09 -3.15
C SER A 88 2.34 -2.29 -3.28
N ALA A 89 3.64 -2.11 -3.01
CA ALA A 89 4.63 -3.20 -3.05
C ALA A 89 4.33 -4.29 -2.01
N VAL A 90 3.90 -3.90 -0.80
CA VAL A 90 3.48 -4.87 0.24
C VAL A 90 2.21 -5.61 -0.20
N LEU A 91 1.22 -4.89 -0.73
CA LEU A 91 -0.04 -5.47 -1.21
C LEU A 91 0.15 -6.46 -2.37
N SER A 92 1.19 -6.25 -3.19
CA SER A 92 1.50 -7.13 -4.32
C SER A 92 1.79 -8.59 -3.94
N HIS A 93 2.12 -8.84 -2.67
CA HIS A 93 2.30 -10.19 -2.12
C HIS A 93 0.97 -10.91 -1.87
N PHE A 94 -0.14 -10.18 -1.75
CA PHE A 94 -1.44 -10.70 -1.30
C PHE A 94 -2.53 -10.65 -2.37
N ALA A 95 -2.37 -9.80 -3.39
CA ALA A 95 -3.35 -9.63 -4.46
C ALA A 95 -2.79 -10.11 -5.81
N ASN A 96 -3.67 -10.62 -6.68
CA ASN A 96 -3.29 -10.89 -8.07
C ASN A 96 -2.94 -9.58 -8.76
N ASP A 97 -3.79 -8.56 -8.60
CA ASP A 97 -3.59 -7.22 -9.13
C ASP A 97 -3.80 -6.15 -8.06
N VAL A 98 -2.92 -5.16 -8.05
CA VAL A 98 -3.04 -3.97 -7.23
C VAL A 98 -3.21 -2.77 -8.14
N CYS A 99 -4.37 -2.14 -8.07
CA CYS A 99 -4.66 -0.86 -8.68
C CYS A 99 -4.34 0.26 -7.69
N ALA A 100 -3.57 1.24 -8.07
CA ALA A 100 -3.19 2.33 -7.18
C ALA A 100 -3.38 3.68 -7.87
N VAL A 101 -3.91 4.66 -7.15
CA VAL A 101 -4.05 6.04 -7.64
C VAL A 101 -3.21 7.00 -6.81
N GLU A 102 -2.62 7.97 -7.49
CA GLU A 102 -1.86 9.05 -6.87
C GLU A 102 -2.10 10.35 -7.65
N ARG A 103 -2.45 11.43 -6.94
CA ARG A 103 -2.76 12.72 -7.54
C ARG A 103 -1.52 13.57 -7.85
N ILE A 104 -0.39 13.25 -7.24
CA ILE A 104 0.86 14.00 -7.39
C ILE A 104 1.69 13.34 -8.51
N LYS A 105 1.63 13.89 -9.71
CA LYS A 105 2.27 13.30 -10.89
C LYS A 105 3.74 12.90 -10.71
N PRO A 106 4.62 13.67 -10.07
CA PRO A 106 6.00 13.24 -9.78
C PRO A 106 6.06 12.00 -8.90
N LEU A 107 5.15 11.83 -7.92
CA LEU A 107 5.09 10.62 -7.09
C LEU A 107 4.62 9.41 -7.88
N VAL A 108 3.71 9.56 -8.83
CA VAL A 108 3.34 8.48 -9.77
C VAL A 108 4.57 7.95 -10.50
N SER A 109 5.40 8.86 -11.04
CA SER A 109 6.64 8.46 -11.74
C SER A 109 7.60 7.74 -10.81
N LYS A 110 7.81 8.28 -9.61
CA LYS A 110 8.67 7.69 -8.58
C LYS A 110 8.18 6.30 -8.14
N SER A 111 6.88 6.17 -7.88
CA SER A 111 6.25 4.89 -7.52
C SER A 111 6.48 3.82 -8.60
N ARG A 112 6.20 4.17 -9.87
CA ARG A 112 6.43 3.25 -11.00
C ARG A 112 7.90 2.85 -11.16
N GLU A 113 8.83 3.76 -10.91
CA GLU A 113 10.26 3.50 -10.96
C GLU A 113 10.67 2.52 -9.86
N ASN A 114 10.29 2.78 -8.61
CA ASN A 114 10.58 1.91 -7.46
C ASN A 114 10.01 0.48 -7.66
N LEU A 115 8.76 0.37 -8.12
CA LEU A 115 8.12 -0.92 -8.39
C LEU A 115 8.83 -1.69 -9.51
N ARG A 116 9.30 -0.99 -10.56
CA ARG A 116 10.07 -1.59 -11.65
C ARG A 116 11.43 -2.07 -11.18
N GLU A 117 12.13 -1.31 -10.34
CA GLU A 117 13.40 -1.69 -9.74
C GLU A 117 13.28 -3.01 -8.96
N LEU A 118 12.19 -3.15 -8.21
CA LEU A 118 11.86 -4.37 -7.45
C LEU A 118 11.24 -5.48 -8.31
N LYS A 119 11.10 -5.28 -9.63
CA LYS A 119 10.50 -6.23 -10.57
C LYS A 119 9.06 -6.64 -10.21
N ILE A 120 8.33 -5.78 -9.50
CA ILE A 120 6.92 -5.97 -9.18
C ILE A 120 6.10 -5.64 -10.41
N ARG A 121 5.31 -6.60 -10.92
CA ARG A 121 4.60 -6.50 -12.20
C ARG A 121 3.08 -6.47 -12.07
N ASN A 122 2.56 -6.80 -10.91
CA ASN A 122 1.12 -6.86 -10.63
C ASN A 122 0.61 -5.60 -9.89
N VAL A 123 1.28 -4.47 -10.08
CA VAL A 123 0.85 -3.17 -9.56
C VAL A 123 0.73 -2.18 -10.72
N ILE A 124 -0.45 -1.58 -10.86
CA ILE A 124 -0.72 -0.51 -11.84
C ILE A 124 -0.94 0.78 -11.06
N VAL A 125 -0.12 1.79 -11.31
CA VAL A 125 -0.26 3.11 -10.69
C VAL A 125 -0.80 4.10 -11.71
N LYS A 126 -1.95 4.73 -11.45
CA LYS A 126 -2.53 5.79 -12.29
C LYS A 126 -2.39 7.16 -11.64
N HIS A 127 -2.23 8.18 -12.49
CA HIS A 127 -2.33 9.58 -12.09
C HIS A 127 -3.79 9.98 -12.09
N ALA A 128 -4.43 9.99 -10.92
CA ALA A 128 -5.84 10.34 -10.76
C ALA A 128 -6.10 10.92 -9.37
N ASP A 129 -7.23 11.60 -9.21
CA ASP A 129 -7.75 11.94 -7.89
C ASP A 129 -8.42 10.70 -7.30
N GLY A 130 -7.94 10.27 -6.13
CA GLY A 130 -8.47 9.09 -5.46
C GLY A 130 -9.91 9.23 -4.98
N PHE A 131 -10.46 10.45 -4.94
CA PHE A 131 -11.87 10.67 -4.64
C PHE A 131 -12.79 10.06 -5.71
N ASN A 132 -12.36 10.05 -6.95
CA ASN A 132 -13.08 9.43 -8.06
C ASN A 132 -12.86 7.91 -8.15
N GLY A 133 -12.08 7.32 -7.24
CA GLY A 133 -11.76 5.90 -7.24
C GLY A 133 -10.97 5.47 -8.49
N TRP A 134 -11.42 4.38 -9.08
CA TRP A 134 -10.84 3.80 -10.29
C TRP A 134 -11.84 3.94 -11.45
N GLU A 135 -11.40 4.52 -12.58
CA GLU A 135 -12.27 4.89 -13.69
C GLU A 135 -12.83 3.70 -14.51
N GLU A 136 -12.31 2.51 -14.31
CA GLU A 136 -12.78 1.32 -15.01
C GLU A 136 -13.89 0.62 -14.21
N ASP A 137 -14.78 -0.10 -14.88
CA ASP A 137 -15.84 -0.88 -14.24
C ASP A 137 -15.26 -2.16 -13.58
N LEU A 138 -14.47 -1.94 -12.52
CA LEU A 138 -13.84 -2.98 -11.74
C LEU A 138 -14.40 -2.98 -10.32
N LYS A 139 -14.45 -4.17 -9.73
CA LYS A 139 -14.76 -4.38 -8.30
C LYS A 139 -13.53 -4.90 -7.57
N PHE A 140 -13.40 -4.54 -6.31
CA PHE A 140 -12.23 -4.82 -5.50
C PHE A 140 -12.58 -5.66 -4.27
N ASP A 141 -11.76 -6.66 -3.97
CA ASP A 141 -11.86 -7.42 -2.71
C ASP A 141 -11.53 -6.55 -1.49
N GLY A 142 -10.82 -5.46 -1.72
CA GLY A 142 -10.52 -4.50 -0.68
C GLY A 142 -9.95 -3.19 -1.19
N ILE A 143 -10.16 -2.13 -0.41
CA ILE A 143 -9.71 -0.78 -0.70
C ILE A 143 -8.92 -0.26 0.50
N ILE A 144 -7.70 0.20 0.25
CA ILE A 144 -6.88 0.88 1.26
C ILE A 144 -6.79 2.37 0.92
N CYS A 145 -7.28 3.23 1.83
CA CYS A 145 -7.09 4.67 1.76
C CYS A 145 -5.82 5.06 2.54
N ALA A 146 -4.67 5.11 1.88
CA ALA A 146 -3.42 5.58 2.47
C ALA A 146 -3.34 7.11 2.55
N ALA A 147 -4.12 7.81 1.74
CA ALA A 147 -4.34 9.25 1.85
C ALA A 147 -5.55 9.53 2.76
N ALA A 148 -5.39 10.44 3.72
CA ALA A 148 -6.47 10.83 4.62
C ALA A 148 -7.44 11.81 3.91
N PRO A 149 -8.62 11.36 3.46
CA PRO A 149 -9.61 12.24 2.87
C PRO A 149 -10.25 13.13 3.95
N ARG A 150 -10.76 14.30 3.54
CA ARG A 150 -11.49 15.21 4.45
C ARG A 150 -12.87 14.69 4.84
N GLN A 151 -13.47 13.90 3.97
CA GLN A 151 -14.78 13.27 4.12
C GLN A 151 -14.65 11.80 3.83
N TYR A 152 -15.55 11.00 4.39
CA TYR A 152 -15.61 9.59 4.09
C TYR A 152 -15.98 9.40 2.61
N PRO A 153 -15.18 8.68 1.83
CA PRO A 153 -15.42 8.52 0.39
C PRO A 153 -16.45 7.43 0.14
N GLU A 154 -17.73 7.76 0.25
CA GLU A 154 -18.85 6.81 0.08
C GLU A 154 -18.82 6.15 -1.31
N GLU A 155 -18.39 6.89 -2.32
CA GLU A 155 -18.27 6.42 -3.70
C GLU A 155 -17.33 5.21 -3.85
N LEU A 156 -16.35 5.08 -2.96
CA LEU A 156 -15.44 3.92 -2.96
C LEU A 156 -16.12 2.64 -2.49
N LEU A 157 -17.20 2.73 -1.72
CA LEU A 157 -17.95 1.55 -1.29
C LEU A 157 -18.63 0.84 -2.48
N ASP A 158 -19.06 1.61 -3.47
CA ASP A 158 -19.65 1.07 -4.69
C ASP A 158 -18.63 0.29 -5.55
N LEU A 159 -17.34 0.46 -5.29
CA LEU A 159 -16.27 -0.30 -5.97
C LEU A 159 -15.93 -1.60 -5.26
N LEU A 160 -16.46 -1.87 -4.08
CA LEU A 160 -16.21 -3.13 -3.37
C LEU A 160 -17.04 -4.29 -3.92
N GLU A 161 -16.43 -5.46 -3.96
CA GLU A 161 -17.16 -6.72 -4.09
C GLU A 161 -18.01 -6.98 -2.86
N VAL A 162 -19.03 -7.83 -2.98
CA VAL A 162 -19.84 -8.26 -1.84
C VAL A 162 -18.96 -8.97 -0.82
N GLY A 163 -18.86 -8.41 0.37
CA GLY A 163 -17.98 -8.89 1.43
C GLY A 163 -16.55 -8.33 1.37
N GLY A 164 -16.28 -7.43 0.43
CA GLY A 164 -15.03 -6.66 0.35
C GLY A 164 -14.81 -5.72 1.55
N LYS A 165 -13.58 -5.23 1.72
CA LYS A 165 -13.14 -4.43 2.88
C LYS A 165 -12.44 -3.15 2.49
#